data_26200aad14a8b06169219953ab1a977f
#
_entry.id   26200aad14a8b06169219953ab1a977f
#
_cell.length_a   1.000
_cell.length_b   1.000
_cell.length_c   1.000
_cell.angle_alpha   90.00
_cell.angle_beta   90.00
_cell.angle_gamma   90.00
#
_symmetry.space_group_name_H-M   'P 1'
#
loop_
_entity.id
_entity.type
_entity.pdbx_description
1 polymer ?
#
loop_
_entity_poly.entity_id
_entity_poly.type
_entity_poly.pdbx_seq_one_letter_code
_entity_poly.pdbx_strand_id
1 'polypeptide(L)'
;MKKIAFTDFRTWTRDRFVDAQTRRSARLAPTYLIAHESGVEGGMHDTLSAAEWSRVCFDLYSGAVKSAELLFYVNAYDGTRDTPMQVLVNGHALTHRQNREKMLTGGWDRKRINARYLQAGNNEFVFSHHGRLHYDPHPGGHADVRVSHSGRSFDGGKSWHGDALGTDRDTRGEYLVRLRIKGHPPAGLLTSPTIDVADPDGSGCIAPQMGLRRVDLAVQADTPAGTSIEFEMRSGSTPAFDPRAWTAWSTTTRLEWPGRFVQFRAVLRTDSSDVTPVLKGVTLGVESKENAKSTAGMELVELDHPQLAYSSYPFAYLAPHARLDRLRKQHRLDDVIAEGSTELEQLALLRDWVHSQWLGWQSQKYPYCPPWDPLEILETTKGDWGFGMCTHYGATFAGCASALGWVARVLIVDHHCLAEVWSEQLQKWILEDAGPCREYDATYEIDGVPINALELHDALLAGQRDKIMSNKLPQNRVEPMDRYVETFCRFGIPLRNNHLTHAEPAELRHGNRQYHYNGYLWWSDQIDPTYSEYSLQTTRPADFYWSINQTRIYLQAADHSGVVHVLLEHTMPNFSHFAVQVDGAEWQELREVEMEWKLQSGPNRLAVRAVNVFGREGRTSHAEVVCEG
;
A
#
# COMPACT_ATOMS: atom_id res chain seq x y z
N MET A 1 -23.22 17.76 26.61
CA MET A 1 -22.03 17.07 26.10
C MET A 1 -22.48 15.94 25.19
N LYS A 2 -22.23 16.05 23.86
CA LYS A 2 -22.53 15.02 22.85
C LYS A 2 -21.50 13.89 23.01
N LYS A 3 -21.91 12.63 22.86
CA LYS A 3 -21.01 11.47 22.95
C LYS A 3 -20.93 10.77 21.60
N ILE A 4 -19.72 10.48 21.14
CA ILE A 4 -19.41 9.78 19.89
C ILE A 4 -18.61 8.54 20.28
N ALA A 5 -19.16 7.34 20.07
CA ALA A 5 -18.54 6.09 20.49
C ALA A 5 -18.03 5.29 19.30
N PHE A 6 -16.84 4.74 19.44
CA PHE A 6 -16.17 3.90 18.45
C PHE A 6 -15.85 2.54 19.08
N THR A 7 -16.35 1.49 18.47
CA THR A 7 -16.11 0.09 18.86
C THR A 7 -15.68 -0.78 17.66
N ASP A 8 -15.61 -0.20 16.48
CA ASP A 8 -15.12 -0.84 15.25
C ASP A 8 -13.84 -0.12 14.79
N PHE A 9 -12.74 -0.83 14.83
CA PHE A 9 -11.41 -0.32 14.47
C PHE A 9 -10.92 -0.82 13.09
N ARG A 10 -11.73 -1.57 12.35
CA ARG A 10 -11.31 -2.19 11.08
C ARG A 10 -10.98 -1.17 10.00
N THR A 11 -11.67 -0.04 9.99
CA THR A 11 -11.46 1.05 9.01
C THR A 11 -10.32 1.99 9.39
N TRP A 12 -9.81 1.90 10.61
CA TRP A 12 -8.75 2.77 11.09
C TRP A 12 -7.41 2.43 10.45
N THR A 13 -6.59 3.45 10.22
CA THR A 13 -5.22 3.24 9.76
C THR A 13 -4.38 2.66 10.90
N ARG A 14 -3.49 1.74 10.55
CA ARG A 14 -2.67 1.04 11.54
C ARG A 14 -1.34 0.59 10.94
N ASP A 15 -0.34 0.46 11.78
CA ASP A 15 0.87 -0.23 11.37
C ASP A 15 0.67 -1.77 11.39
N ARG A 16 1.64 -2.51 10.84
CA ARG A 16 1.62 -3.98 10.77
C ARG A 16 1.60 -4.69 12.12
N PHE A 17 1.83 -3.96 13.20
CA PHE A 17 1.93 -4.52 14.54
C PHE A 17 0.62 -4.48 15.33
N VAL A 18 -0.43 -3.91 14.73
CA VAL A 18 -1.78 -3.88 15.33
C VAL A 18 -2.72 -4.82 14.61
N ASP A 19 -3.30 -5.75 15.36
CA ASP A 19 -4.43 -6.57 14.94
C ASP A 19 -5.74 -5.89 15.37
N ALA A 20 -6.54 -5.47 14.39
CA ALA A 20 -7.87 -4.89 14.58
C ALA A 20 -8.90 -5.55 13.64
N GLN A 21 -8.73 -6.83 13.32
CA GLN A 21 -9.61 -7.58 12.40
C GLN A 21 -10.96 -7.91 13.05
N THR A 22 -11.00 -8.04 14.36
CA THR A 22 -12.25 -8.28 15.08
C THR A 22 -12.99 -6.97 15.31
N ARG A 23 -14.30 -6.95 15.09
CA ARG A 23 -15.17 -5.75 15.21
C ARG A 23 -15.11 -5.03 16.55
N ARG A 24 -14.56 -5.64 17.59
CA ARG A 24 -14.74 -5.18 18.99
C ARG A 24 -13.46 -4.91 19.75
N SER A 25 -12.29 -5.01 19.10
CA SER A 25 -11.05 -4.74 19.80
C SER A 25 -9.88 -4.51 18.85
N ALA A 26 -8.91 -3.73 19.31
CA ALA A 26 -7.58 -3.65 18.72
C ALA A 26 -6.53 -4.06 19.77
N ARG A 27 -5.52 -4.78 19.33
CA ARG A 27 -4.43 -5.32 20.17
C ARG A 27 -3.14 -5.42 19.36
N LEU A 28 -2.03 -5.69 20.01
CA LEU A 28 -0.81 -6.02 19.29
C LEU A 28 -0.95 -7.35 18.55
N ALA A 29 -0.38 -7.44 17.36
CA ALA A 29 -0.40 -8.64 16.54
C ALA A 29 0.17 -9.85 17.31
N PRO A 30 -0.39 -11.06 17.17
CA PRO A 30 0.08 -12.24 17.90
C PRO A 30 1.36 -12.85 17.31
N THR A 31 1.78 -12.35 16.16
CA THR A 31 3.00 -12.78 15.47
C THR A 31 3.57 -11.58 14.72
N TYR A 32 4.88 -11.44 14.72
CA TYR A 32 5.53 -10.38 13.94
C TYR A 32 6.82 -10.89 13.30
N LEU A 33 7.23 -10.19 12.25
CA LEU A 33 8.42 -10.48 11.47
C LEU A 33 9.44 -9.37 11.67
N ILE A 34 10.70 -9.75 11.92
CA ILE A 34 11.84 -8.85 11.88
C ILE A 34 12.62 -9.14 10.61
N ALA A 35 12.83 -8.10 9.80
CA ALA A 35 13.62 -8.14 8.58
C ALA A 35 14.43 -6.85 8.46
N HIS A 36 15.64 -6.94 7.94
CA HIS A 36 16.51 -5.80 7.69
C HIS A 36 16.66 -5.49 6.20
N GLU A 37 16.25 -6.43 5.35
CA GLU A 37 16.23 -6.33 3.90
C GLU A 37 14.89 -5.78 3.38
N SER A 38 14.86 -5.37 2.13
CA SER A 38 13.69 -4.74 1.51
C SER A 38 12.62 -5.71 1.00
N GLY A 39 12.86 -7.01 1.05
CA GLY A 39 11.99 -8.04 0.49
C GLY A 39 12.29 -8.38 -0.96
N VAL A 40 13.34 -7.83 -1.53
CA VAL A 40 13.75 -8.10 -2.91
C VAL A 40 14.40 -9.48 -2.99
N GLU A 41 13.86 -10.35 -3.83
CA GLU A 41 14.49 -11.61 -4.20
C GLU A 41 15.48 -11.35 -5.34
N GLY A 42 16.66 -10.86 -5.02
CA GLY A 42 17.69 -10.55 -6.02
C GLY A 42 18.55 -11.75 -6.37
N GLY A 43 19.15 -11.74 -7.57
CA GLY A 43 20.12 -12.74 -8.02
C GLY A 43 21.49 -12.64 -7.34
N MET A 44 21.68 -11.74 -6.34
CA MET A 44 22.95 -11.57 -5.64
C MET A 44 23.04 -12.52 -4.47
N HIS A 45 24.13 -13.22 -4.36
CA HIS A 45 24.35 -14.16 -3.28
C HIS A 45 25.82 -14.24 -2.91
N ASP A 46 26.09 -14.63 -1.67
CA ASP A 46 27.39 -15.04 -1.19
C ASP A 46 27.48 -16.56 -1.14
N THR A 47 28.59 -17.09 -1.64
CA THR A 47 28.89 -18.51 -1.53
C THR A 47 29.51 -18.78 -0.18
N LEU A 48 28.95 -19.75 0.54
CA LEU A 48 29.46 -20.22 1.82
C LEU A 48 30.46 -21.36 1.63
N SER A 49 31.46 -21.39 2.49
CA SER A 49 32.49 -22.44 2.53
C SER A 49 32.94 -22.70 3.96
N ALA A 50 33.93 -23.56 4.14
CA ALA A 50 34.53 -23.79 5.45
C ALA A 50 35.19 -22.53 6.04
N ALA A 51 35.66 -21.62 5.21
CA ALA A 51 36.29 -20.35 5.62
C ALA A 51 35.39 -19.13 5.48
N GLU A 52 34.43 -19.14 4.53
CA GLU A 52 33.56 -18.00 4.23
C GLU A 52 32.18 -18.22 4.83
N TRP A 53 31.86 -17.39 5.81
CA TRP A 53 30.63 -17.46 6.58
C TRP A 53 29.82 -16.17 6.45
N SER A 54 28.50 -16.28 6.62
CA SER A 54 27.58 -15.13 6.66
C SER A 54 26.92 -15.03 8.04
N ARG A 55 26.67 -13.80 8.49
CA ARG A 55 26.03 -13.50 9.76
C ARG A 55 24.92 -12.48 9.59
N VAL A 56 23.83 -12.65 10.36
CA VAL A 56 22.80 -11.62 10.56
C VAL A 56 22.51 -11.50 12.05
N CYS A 57 22.33 -10.28 12.51
CA CYS A 57 21.99 -9.96 13.90
C CYS A 57 20.58 -9.40 14.01
N PHE A 58 19.79 -9.87 14.97
CA PHE A 58 18.47 -9.35 15.28
C PHE A 58 18.38 -8.95 16.74
N ASP A 59 17.89 -7.73 17.00
CA ASP A 59 17.61 -7.26 18.35
C ASP A 59 16.19 -7.64 18.78
N LEU A 60 16.08 -8.39 19.89
CA LEU A 60 14.81 -8.72 20.51
C LEU A 60 14.62 -7.89 21.79
N TYR A 61 13.44 -7.25 21.91
CA TYR A 61 13.11 -6.49 23.13
C TYR A 61 12.83 -7.40 24.34
N SER A 62 12.52 -8.68 24.10
CA SER A 62 12.25 -9.68 25.13
C SER A 62 12.80 -11.03 24.73
N GLY A 63 13.46 -11.72 25.66
CA GLY A 63 13.89 -13.13 25.49
C GLY A 63 12.77 -14.15 25.71
N ALA A 64 11.63 -13.74 26.26
CA ALA A 64 10.48 -14.59 26.47
C ALA A 64 9.66 -14.78 25.18
N VAL A 65 10.11 -15.65 24.30
CA VAL A 65 9.49 -15.93 23.00
C VAL A 65 8.83 -17.32 23.05
N LYS A 66 7.54 -17.42 22.67
CA LYS A 66 6.84 -18.73 22.66
C LYS A 66 7.40 -19.68 21.60
N SER A 67 7.65 -19.17 20.43
CA SER A 67 8.34 -19.87 19.34
C SER A 67 8.90 -18.88 18.35
N ALA A 68 9.91 -19.29 17.63
CA ALA A 68 10.49 -18.51 16.55
C ALA A 68 10.82 -19.40 15.35
N GLU A 69 10.80 -18.79 14.18
CA GLU A 69 11.22 -19.41 12.93
C GLU A 69 12.23 -18.49 12.24
N LEU A 70 13.32 -19.06 11.80
CA LEU A 70 14.28 -18.43 10.91
C LEU A 70 13.86 -18.71 9.47
N LEU A 71 13.80 -17.68 8.66
CA LEU A 71 13.46 -17.71 7.25
C LEU A 71 14.68 -17.16 6.51
N PHE A 72 15.15 -17.84 5.48
CA PHE A 72 16.32 -17.39 4.73
C PHE A 72 16.24 -17.84 3.28
N TYR A 73 16.69 -16.99 2.37
CA TYR A 73 16.64 -17.26 0.94
C TYR A 73 17.95 -17.87 0.46
N VAL A 74 17.85 -19.05 -0.11
CA VAL A 74 19.00 -19.78 -0.64
C VAL A 74 18.89 -19.94 -2.15
N ASN A 75 20.02 -19.94 -2.84
CA ASN A 75 20.07 -20.23 -4.25
C ASN A 75 20.46 -21.70 -4.47
N ALA A 76 20.05 -22.26 -5.62
CA ALA A 76 20.47 -23.55 -6.09
C ALA A 76 22.02 -23.61 -6.14
N TYR A 77 22.59 -24.69 -5.64
CA TYR A 77 24.03 -24.87 -5.59
C TYR A 77 24.43 -26.25 -6.14
N ASP A 78 25.28 -26.24 -7.16
CA ASP A 78 25.85 -27.42 -7.81
C ASP A 78 27.05 -28.01 -7.02
N GLY A 79 26.99 -28.00 -5.72
CA GLY A 79 28.07 -28.49 -4.86
C GLY A 79 27.78 -29.84 -4.22
N THR A 80 28.82 -30.60 -4.01
CA THR A 80 28.82 -31.95 -3.43
C THR A 80 27.89 -32.08 -2.22
N ARG A 81 27.00 -33.02 -2.28
CA ARG A 81 25.86 -33.29 -1.40
C ARG A 81 26.18 -33.65 0.04
N ASP A 82 27.45 -33.70 0.42
CA ASP A 82 27.92 -34.36 1.64
C ASP A 82 28.14 -33.43 2.84
N THR A 83 28.19 -32.12 2.64
CA THR A 83 28.33 -31.15 3.74
C THR A 83 27.21 -30.09 3.69
N PRO A 84 26.16 -30.29 4.49
CA PRO A 84 25.03 -29.35 4.52
C PRO A 84 25.44 -28.00 5.12
N MET A 85 24.70 -26.93 4.68
CA MET A 85 24.77 -25.63 5.32
C MET A 85 24.52 -25.81 6.83
N GLN A 86 25.38 -25.23 7.63
CA GLN A 86 25.18 -25.12 9.07
C GLN A 86 24.58 -23.76 9.42
N VAL A 87 23.59 -23.77 10.29
CA VAL A 87 23.01 -22.56 10.86
C VAL A 87 23.20 -22.58 12.35
N LEU A 88 23.84 -21.56 12.90
CA LEU A 88 24.02 -21.37 14.32
C LEU A 88 23.14 -20.21 14.81
N VAL A 89 22.55 -20.33 15.97
CA VAL A 89 21.82 -19.28 16.68
C VAL A 89 22.49 -19.07 18.02
N ASN A 90 23.12 -17.92 18.23
CA ASN A 90 23.91 -17.62 19.43
C ASN A 90 24.88 -18.75 19.76
N GLY A 91 25.57 -19.30 18.75
CA GLY A 91 26.51 -20.41 18.88
C GLY A 91 25.89 -21.82 19.00
N HIS A 92 24.56 -21.94 19.07
CA HIS A 92 23.87 -23.23 19.11
C HIS A 92 23.50 -23.70 17.71
N ALA A 93 23.97 -24.88 17.33
CA ALA A 93 23.66 -25.46 16.04
C ALA A 93 22.16 -25.82 15.94
N LEU A 94 21.51 -25.37 14.88
CA LEU A 94 20.19 -25.85 14.53
C LEU A 94 20.30 -27.21 13.86
N THR A 95 19.57 -28.19 14.41
CA THR A 95 19.43 -29.49 13.76
C THR A 95 18.65 -29.31 12.49
N HIS A 96 19.29 -29.51 11.35
CA HIS A 96 18.72 -29.16 10.06
C HIS A 96 18.83 -30.31 9.07
N ARG A 97 17.70 -30.81 8.61
CA ARG A 97 17.64 -31.49 7.32
C ARG A 97 17.36 -30.43 6.26
N GLN A 98 18.32 -30.22 5.38
CA GLN A 98 18.14 -29.32 4.25
C GLN A 98 16.95 -29.77 3.41
N ASN A 99 16.12 -28.84 3.01
CA ASN A 99 15.09 -29.08 2.00
C ASN A 99 15.81 -29.27 0.65
N ARG A 100 15.88 -30.54 0.19
CA ARG A 100 16.59 -30.93 -1.02
C ARG A 100 16.05 -30.22 -2.26
N GLU A 101 14.76 -29.94 -2.28
CA GLU A 101 14.10 -29.22 -3.37
C GLU A 101 14.58 -27.76 -3.41
N LYS A 102 14.59 -27.05 -2.28
CA LYS A 102 15.04 -25.66 -2.22
C LYS A 102 16.52 -25.48 -2.55
N MET A 103 17.35 -26.46 -2.26
CA MET A 103 18.76 -26.45 -2.66
C MET A 103 18.94 -26.63 -4.18
N LEU A 104 18.02 -27.29 -4.86
CA LEU A 104 18.06 -27.48 -6.31
C LEU A 104 17.41 -26.33 -7.09
N THR A 105 16.33 -25.76 -6.56
CA THR A 105 15.54 -24.73 -7.23
C THR A 105 15.78 -23.31 -6.69
N GLY A 106 16.40 -23.19 -5.50
CA GLY A 106 16.47 -21.93 -4.75
C GLY A 106 15.14 -21.61 -4.06
N GLY A 107 15.14 -20.52 -3.29
CA GLY A 107 13.97 -19.98 -2.63
C GLY A 107 14.08 -19.93 -1.10
N TRP A 108 12.98 -19.55 -0.46
CA TRP A 108 12.91 -19.43 0.99
C TRP A 108 12.93 -20.79 1.67
N ASP A 109 13.83 -20.98 2.63
CA ASP A 109 13.87 -22.10 3.55
C ASP A 109 13.47 -21.64 4.95
N ARG A 110 12.94 -22.55 5.78
CA ARG A 110 12.44 -22.29 7.13
C ARG A 110 13.03 -23.23 8.14
N LYS A 111 13.34 -22.68 9.32
CA LYS A 111 13.82 -23.46 10.46
C LYS A 111 13.16 -22.99 11.74
N ARG A 112 12.53 -23.91 12.43
CA ARG A 112 12.13 -23.66 13.81
C ARG A 112 13.37 -23.46 14.68
N ILE A 113 13.31 -22.44 15.52
CA ILE A 113 14.33 -22.11 16.50
C ILE A 113 13.83 -22.58 17.86
N ASN A 114 14.70 -23.25 18.62
CA ASN A 114 14.42 -23.45 20.03
C ASN A 114 14.47 -22.10 20.73
N ALA A 115 13.34 -21.65 21.28
CA ALA A 115 13.24 -20.35 21.93
C ALA A 115 14.29 -20.11 23.03
N ARG A 116 14.82 -21.17 23.64
CA ARG A 116 15.89 -21.09 24.66
C ARG A 116 17.22 -20.59 24.10
N TYR A 117 17.41 -20.61 22.78
CA TYR A 117 18.62 -20.07 22.14
C TYR A 117 18.53 -18.56 21.92
N LEU A 118 17.34 -17.97 22.06
CA LEU A 118 17.10 -16.55 21.91
C LEU A 118 17.19 -15.82 23.25
N GLN A 119 17.66 -14.59 23.21
CA GLN A 119 17.83 -13.72 24.38
C GLN A 119 17.29 -12.32 24.09
N ALA A 120 17.04 -11.54 25.13
CA ALA A 120 16.79 -10.11 24.97
C ALA A 120 18.06 -9.42 24.45
N GLY A 121 17.89 -8.40 23.60
CA GLY A 121 19.00 -7.75 22.92
C GLY A 121 19.45 -8.51 21.68
N ASN A 122 20.72 -8.41 21.36
CA ASN A 122 21.30 -8.95 20.14
C ASN A 122 21.30 -10.49 20.09
N ASN A 123 20.79 -11.02 18.97
CA ASN A 123 20.84 -12.45 18.64
C ASN A 123 21.56 -12.64 17.31
N GLU A 124 22.57 -13.47 17.32
CA GLU A 124 23.43 -13.74 16.18
C GLU A 124 23.02 -15.02 15.47
N PHE A 125 22.84 -14.92 14.14
CA PHE A 125 22.54 -16.03 13.24
C PHE A 125 23.68 -16.18 12.25
N VAL A 126 24.37 -17.33 12.30
CA VAL A 126 25.55 -17.60 11.47
C VAL A 126 25.26 -18.73 10.51
N PHE A 127 25.57 -18.52 9.24
CA PHE A 127 25.46 -19.49 8.14
C PHE A 127 26.85 -19.85 7.66
N SER A 128 27.13 -21.13 7.53
CA SER A 128 28.48 -21.62 7.21
C SER A 128 28.47 -22.92 6.40
N HIS A 129 29.64 -23.37 5.96
CA HIS A 129 29.99 -24.59 5.25
C HIS A 129 29.62 -24.58 3.78
N HIS A 130 28.41 -24.98 3.35
CA HIS A 130 28.04 -25.02 1.94
C HIS A 130 26.69 -24.39 1.70
N GLY A 131 26.59 -23.57 0.66
CA GLY A 131 25.36 -22.95 0.21
C GLY A 131 25.60 -21.60 -0.43
N ARG A 132 24.52 -21.00 -0.89
CA ARG A 132 24.49 -19.63 -1.37
C ARG A 132 23.39 -18.89 -0.66
N LEU A 133 23.75 -17.89 0.15
CA LEU A 133 22.81 -17.03 0.85
C LEU A 133 22.63 -15.74 0.07
N HIS A 134 21.41 -15.41 -0.25
CA HIS A 134 21.10 -14.18 -0.97
C HIS A 134 21.20 -12.96 -0.07
N TYR A 135 21.56 -11.83 -0.67
CA TYR A 135 21.57 -10.55 -0.01
C TYR A 135 20.94 -9.46 -0.90
N ASP A 136 20.40 -8.44 -0.23
CA ASP A 136 19.89 -7.21 -0.80
C ASP A 136 20.97 -6.13 -0.65
N PRO A 137 21.53 -5.60 -1.74
CA PRO A 137 22.55 -4.57 -1.67
C PRO A 137 22.01 -3.19 -1.27
N HIS A 138 20.69 -3.01 -1.27
CA HIS A 138 20.04 -1.72 -1.03
C HIS A 138 18.82 -1.87 -0.11
N PRO A 139 19.00 -2.34 1.12
CA PRO A 139 17.90 -2.58 2.02
C PRO A 139 17.13 -1.30 2.33
N GLY A 140 15.81 -1.36 2.13
CA GLY A 140 14.90 -0.28 2.49
C GLY A 140 14.91 0.97 1.60
N GLY A 141 15.67 0.98 0.49
CA GLY A 141 15.70 2.14 -0.44
C GLY A 141 16.21 3.43 0.19
N HIS A 142 16.77 3.38 1.38
CA HIS A 142 17.31 4.54 2.09
C HIS A 142 18.84 4.52 2.05
N ALA A 143 19.42 5.57 1.48
CA ALA A 143 20.86 5.78 1.37
C ALA A 143 21.61 5.91 2.71
N ASP A 144 20.90 5.81 3.83
CA ASP A 144 21.42 6.12 5.17
C ASP A 144 21.51 4.91 6.11
N VAL A 145 21.68 3.70 5.58
CA VAL A 145 21.92 2.53 6.41
C VAL A 145 23.35 2.61 6.99
N ARG A 146 23.46 3.30 8.11
CA ARG A 146 24.74 3.46 8.84
C ARG A 146 25.14 2.21 9.62
N VAL A 147 24.22 1.28 9.86
CA VAL A 147 24.44 0.07 10.63
C VAL A 147 24.04 -1.13 9.78
N SER A 148 25.00 -1.94 9.38
CA SER A 148 24.74 -3.24 8.77
C SER A 148 24.47 -4.26 9.86
N HIS A 149 23.33 -4.94 9.79
CA HIS A 149 23.01 -6.09 10.65
C HIS A 149 23.62 -7.38 10.11
N SER A 150 24.04 -7.33 8.85
CA SER A 150 24.68 -8.43 8.13
C SER A 150 26.20 -8.28 8.10
N GLY A 151 26.90 -9.40 8.05
CA GLY A 151 28.36 -9.39 7.92
C GLY A 151 28.86 -10.67 7.28
N ARG A 152 29.99 -10.57 6.59
CA ARG A 152 30.71 -11.68 5.98
C ARG A 152 32.04 -11.90 6.68
N SER A 153 32.40 -13.17 6.86
CA SER A 153 33.67 -13.60 7.37
C SER A 153 34.44 -14.40 6.32
N PHE A 154 35.75 -14.25 6.29
CA PHE A 154 36.68 -14.98 5.41
C PHE A 154 37.68 -15.88 6.15
N ASP A 155 37.50 -15.99 7.46
CA ASP A 155 38.43 -16.67 8.38
C ASP A 155 37.73 -17.65 9.35
N GLY A 156 36.54 -18.14 8.92
CA GLY A 156 35.77 -19.10 9.71
C GLY A 156 35.09 -18.47 10.93
N GLY A 157 34.60 -17.24 10.78
CA GLY A 157 33.82 -16.54 11.79
C GLY A 157 34.63 -15.82 12.87
N LYS A 158 35.95 -15.67 12.69
CA LYS A 158 36.81 -14.96 13.64
C LYS A 158 36.72 -13.45 13.49
N SER A 159 36.56 -12.95 12.27
CA SER A 159 36.33 -11.55 11.98
C SER A 159 35.09 -11.37 11.06
N TRP A 160 34.45 -10.22 11.16
CA TRP A 160 33.22 -9.92 10.43
C TRP A 160 33.26 -8.54 9.74
N HIS A 161 32.86 -8.49 8.48
CA HIS A 161 32.91 -7.31 7.63
C HIS A 161 31.49 -7.02 7.11
N GLY A 162 30.91 -5.87 7.49
CA GLY A 162 29.57 -5.44 7.07
C GLY A 162 29.52 -4.75 5.71
N ASP A 163 30.69 -4.50 5.12
CA ASP A 163 30.89 -3.81 3.84
C ASP A 163 31.56 -4.71 2.78
N ALA A 164 31.63 -6.00 3.03
CA ALA A 164 32.36 -6.94 2.19
C ALA A 164 31.48 -8.09 1.65
N LEU A 165 30.18 -7.83 1.44
CA LEU A 165 29.28 -8.76 0.77
C LEU A 165 29.58 -8.78 -0.73
N GLY A 166 29.13 -9.84 -1.41
CA GLY A 166 29.30 -9.99 -2.85
C GLY A 166 30.63 -10.64 -3.26
N THR A 167 30.69 -11.02 -4.52
CA THR A 167 31.85 -11.67 -5.14
C THR A 167 33.10 -10.79 -5.05
N ASP A 168 32.92 -9.49 -5.25
CA ASP A 168 34.03 -8.52 -5.26
C ASP A 168 34.41 -8.05 -3.84
N ARG A 169 33.65 -8.47 -2.83
CA ARG A 169 33.90 -8.16 -1.40
C ARG A 169 33.90 -6.67 -1.08
N ASP A 170 33.03 -5.92 -1.72
CA ASP A 170 32.96 -4.45 -1.63
C ASP A 170 31.54 -3.91 -1.46
N THR A 171 30.58 -4.81 -1.30
CA THR A 171 29.15 -4.44 -1.23
C THR A 171 28.68 -4.35 0.21
N ARG A 172 27.98 -3.28 0.54
CA ARG A 172 27.14 -3.19 1.74
C ARG A 172 25.74 -3.72 1.40
N GLY A 173 25.11 -4.35 2.37
CA GLY A 173 23.77 -4.91 2.16
C GLY A 173 23.30 -5.70 3.36
N GLU A 174 22.11 -6.30 3.21
CA GLU A 174 21.52 -7.17 4.21
C GLU A 174 21.21 -8.53 3.59
N TYR A 175 21.56 -9.62 4.28
CA TYR A 175 21.16 -10.96 3.83
C TYR A 175 19.62 -11.08 3.88
N LEU A 176 19.06 -11.82 2.93
CA LEU A 176 17.64 -12.18 2.90
C LEU A 176 17.36 -13.22 3.99
N VAL A 177 17.38 -12.75 5.22
CA VAL A 177 17.16 -13.54 6.44
C VAL A 177 16.15 -12.79 7.29
N ARG A 178 15.15 -13.50 7.79
CA ARG A 178 14.06 -12.96 8.59
C ARG A 178 13.85 -13.80 9.84
N LEU A 179 13.41 -13.15 10.88
CA LEU A 179 13.06 -13.81 12.13
C LEU A 179 11.56 -13.61 12.39
N ARG A 180 10.78 -14.68 12.31
CA ARG A 180 9.36 -14.69 12.67
C ARG A 180 9.22 -15.07 14.13
N ILE A 181 8.57 -14.22 14.89
CA ILE A 181 8.33 -14.40 16.32
C ILE A 181 6.84 -14.66 16.54
N LYS A 182 6.50 -15.76 17.21
CA LYS A 182 5.18 -15.97 17.78
C LYS A 182 5.12 -15.31 19.15
N GLY A 183 4.52 -14.14 19.20
CA GLY A 183 4.46 -13.26 20.36
C GLY A 183 4.07 -11.86 19.90
N HIS A 184 3.82 -10.99 20.86
CA HIS A 184 3.42 -9.61 20.56
C HIS A 184 4.64 -8.72 20.29
N PRO A 185 4.59 -7.78 19.32
CA PRO A 185 5.64 -6.78 19.12
C PRO A 185 5.65 -5.77 20.28
N PRO A 186 6.76 -5.03 20.50
CA PRO A 186 6.89 -4.11 21.65
C PRO A 186 5.92 -2.93 21.59
N ALA A 187 5.55 -2.51 20.40
CA ALA A 187 4.60 -1.43 20.20
C ALA A 187 3.83 -1.59 18.88
N GLY A 188 2.69 -0.92 18.80
CA GLY A 188 1.89 -0.80 17.58
C GLY A 188 1.06 0.47 17.61
N LEU A 189 0.81 1.04 16.45
CA LEU A 189 0.11 2.31 16.26
C LEU A 189 -1.23 2.10 15.54
N LEU A 190 -2.29 2.64 16.13
CA LEU A 190 -3.63 2.70 15.55
C LEU A 190 -4.09 4.16 15.50
N THR A 191 -4.51 4.65 14.32
CA THR A 191 -4.94 6.04 14.14
C THR A 191 -6.38 6.09 13.64
N SER A 192 -7.21 6.92 14.27
CA SER A 192 -8.60 7.15 13.85
C SER A 192 -8.65 7.80 12.46
N PRO A 193 -9.73 7.62 11.70
CA PRO A 193 -10.04 8.55 10.63
C PRO A 193 -10.20 9.97 11.19
N THR A 194 -10.21 10.96 10.32
CA THR A 194 -10.65 12.32 10.70
C THR A 194 -12.12 12.26 11.11
N ILE A 195 -12.44 12.79 12.27
CA ILE A 195 -13.78 12.78 12.85
C ILE A 195 -14.33 14.20 12.77
N ASP A 196 -15.41 14.38 12.01
CA ASP A 196 -16.20 15.59 12.04
C ASP A 196 -17.09 15.56 13.30
N VAL A 197 -16.77 16.36 14.30
CA VAL A 197 -17.56 16.38 15.56
C VAL A 197 -18.93 17.02 15.40
N ALA A 198 -19.18 17.71 14.28
CA ALA A 198 -20.48 18.26 13.92
C ALA A 198 -21.39 17.19 13.25
N ASP A 199 -20.82 16.30 12.42
CA ASP A 199 -21.50 15.20 11.73
C ASP A 199 -20.72 13.88 11.89
N PRO A 200 -20.69 13.30 13.11
CA PRO A 200 -19.78 12.18 13.43
C PRO A 200 -20.14 10.84 12.79
N ASP A 201 -21.35 10.65 12.36
CA ASP A 201 -21.85 9.48 11.65
C ASP A 201 -21.76 9.65 10.12
N GLY A 202 -21.41 10.85 9.66
CA GLY A 202 -21.23 11.14 8.25
C GLY A 202 -22.53 11.03 7.46
N SER A 203 -23.66 11.20 8.13
CA SER A 203 -25.00 11.12 7.50
C SER A 203 -25.25 12.27 6.52
N GLY A 204 -24.46 13.34 6.63
CA GLY A 204 -24.59 14.58 5.88
C GLY A 204 -25.58 15.53 6.53
N CYS A 205 -25.13 16.71 6.87
CA CYS A 205 -25.99 17.77 7.39
C CYS A 205 -25.39 19.16 7.08
N ILE A 206 -26.20 20.20 7.15
CA ILE A 206 -25.69 21.55 7.35
C ILE A 206 -25.40 21.68 8.84
N ALA A 207 -24.13 21.56 9.22
CA ALA A 207 -23.74 21.70 10.61
C ALA A 207 -24.10 23.11 11.10
N PRO A 208 -24.68 23.25 12.31
CA PRO A 208 -24.87 24.58 12.88
C PRO A 208 -23.51 25.22 13.16
N GLN A 209 -23.50 26.55 13.24
CA GLN A 209 -22.33 27.25 13.76
C GLN A 209 -22.02 26.76 15.18
N MET A 210 -20.78 26.33 15.41
CA MET A 210 -20.37 25.70 16.65
C MET A 210 -19.20 26.44 17.30
N GLY A 211 -19.36 26.80 18.56
CA GLY A 211 -18.25 27.14 19.42
C GLY A 211 -17.80 25.92 20.22
N LEU A 212 -16.82 25.19 19.74
CA LEU A 212 -16.26 24.03 20.42
C LEU A 212 -15.44 24.49 21.63
N ARG A 213 -15.73 23.97 22.81
CA ARG A 213 -15.01 24.29 24.06
C ARG A 213 -14.01 23.19 24.41
N ARG A 214 -14.46 21.95 24.32
CA ARG A 214 -13.64 20.84 24.79
C ARG A 214 -14.03 19.52 24.10
N VAL A 215 -13.03 18.70 23.85
CA VAL A 215 -13.22 17.28 23.48
C VAL A 215 -12.44 16.42 24.44
N ASP A 216 -13.14 15.56 25.18
CA ASP A 216 -12.57 14.57 26.10
C ASP A 216 -12.61 13.19 25.45
N LEU A 217 -11.54 12.40 25.62
CA LEU A 217 -11.42 11.04 25.15
C LEU A 217 -11.51 10.08 26.34
N ALA A 218 -12.57 9.27 26.37
CA ALA A 218 -12.74 8.19 27.34
C ALA A 218 -12.44 6.85 26.70
N VAL A 219 -11.74 5.98 27.40
CA VAL A 219 -11.21 4.72 26.88
C VAL A 219 -11.76 3.54 27.65
N GLN A 220 -12.16 2.51 26.92
CA GLN A 220 -12.43 1.19 27.45
C GLN A 220 -11.36 0.22 26.98
N ALA A 221 -10.52 -0.26 27.89
CA ALA A 221 -9.40 -1.13 27.56
C ALA A 221 -9.06 -2.10 28.69
N ASP A 222 -8.44 -3.22 28.33
CA ASP A 222 -7.72 -4.08 29.26
C ASP A 222 -6.23 -3.81 29.13
N THR A 223 -5.55 -3.48 30.24
CA THR A 223 -4.11 -3.24 30.29
C THR A 223 -3.47 -4.15 31.33
N PRO A 224 -3.18 -5.42 30.99
CA PRO A 224 -2.44 -6.32 31.88
C PRO A 224 -1.11 -5.70 32.35
N ALA A 225 -0.57 -6.21 33.46
CA ALA A 225 0.71 -5.77 33.98
C ALA A 225 1.81 -5.83 32.88
N GLY A 226 2.64 -4.78 32.78
CA GLY A 226 3.64 -4.63 31.73
C GLY A 226 3.10 -4.18 30.38
N THR A 227 1.83 -3.71 30.33
CA THR A 227 1.25 -3.16 29.09
C THR A 227 0.66 -1.76 29.33
N SER A 228 0.62 -0.96 28.26
CA SER A 228 0.00 0.37 28.28
C SER A 228 -0.67 0.71 26.95
N ILE A 229 -1.58 1.66 26.99
CA ILE A 229 -2.12 2.35 25.83
C ILE A 229 -2.01 3.85 26.07
N GLU A 230 -1.20 4.51 25.26
CA GLU A 230 -1.04 5.97 25.30
C GLU A 230 -1.86 6.58 24.18
N PHE A 231 -2.46 7.75 24.42
CA PHE A 231 -3.23 8.46 23.42
C PHE A 231 -2.60 9.80 23.09
N GLU A 232 -2.62 10.11 21.81
CA GLU A 232 -2.32 11.44 21.31
C GLU A 232 -3.51 11.95 20.52
N MET A 233 -3.77 13.24 20.62
CA MET A 233 -4.88 13.93 19.94
C MET A 233 -4.37 15.12 19.16
N ARG A 234 -5.09 15.46 18.09
CA ARG A 234 -4.95 16.70 17.35
C ARG A 234 -6.30 17.16 16.81
N SER A 235 -6.41 18.44 16.44
CA SER A 235 -7.61 18.98 15.79
C SER A 235 -7.27 20.01 14.74
N GLY A 236 -8.21 20.25 13.84
CA GLY A 236 -8.07 21.21 12.75
C GLY A 236 -9.39 21.83 12.30
N SER A 237 -9.30 22.89 11.51
CA SER A 237 -10.44 23.53 10.88
C SER A 237 -10.79 22.96 9.51
N THR A 238 -9.90 22.17 8.90
CA THR A 238 -10.07 21.54 7.58
C THR A 238 -10.30 20.04 7.71
N PRO A 239 -11.08 19.40 6.82
CA PRO A 239 -11.36 17.96 6.88
C PRO A 239 -10.13 17.09 6.62
N ALA A 240 -9.24 17.49 5.71
CA ALA A 240 -7.94 16.88 5.51
C ALA A 240 -6.87 17.55 6.37
N PHE A 241 -5.84 16.80 6.76
CA PHE A 241 -4.71 17.34 7.48
C PHE A 241 -3.97 18.39 6.64
N ASP A 242 -3.92 19.62 7.15
CA ASP A 242 -3.07 20.71 6.65
C ASP A 242 -2.26 21.25 7.85
N PRO A 243 -0.92 21.27 7.80
CA PRO A 243 -0.10 21.73 8.92
C PRO A 243 -0.34 23.20 9.31
N ARG A 244 -1.00 24.00 8.45
CA ARG A 244 -1.38 25.39 8.73
C ARG A 244 -2.70 25.49 9.48
N ALA A 245 -3.57 24.48 9.36
CA ALA A 245 -4.94 24.46 9.89
C ALA A 245 -5.12 23.44 11.00
N TRP A 246 -4.13 22.60 11.27
CA TRP A 246 -4.16 21.55 12.28
C TRP A 246 -3.09 21.74 13.35
N THR A 247 -3.43 21.37 14.58
CA THR A 247 -2.44 21.29 15.67
C THR A 247 -1.51 20.10 15.45
N ALA A 248 -0.32 20.16 16.03
CA ALA A 248 0.54 18.99 16.15
C ALA A 248 -0.12 17.93 17.06
N TRP A 249 0.34 16.67 16.95
CA TRP A 249 0.00 15.63 17.89
C TRP A 249 0.45 16.00 19.32
N SER A 250 -0.44 15.84 20.28
CA SER A 250 -0.17 16.06 21.69
C SER A 250 -0.59 14.84 22.50
N THR A 251 0.28 14.38 23.40
CA THR A 251 -0.02 13.29 24.34
C THR A 251 -1.04 13.79 25.34
N THR A 252 -2.30 13.58 25.06
CA THR A 252 -3.43 14.03 25.86
C THR A 252 -4.68 13.20 25.57
N THR A 253 -5.59 13.19 26.52
CA THR A 253 -6.97 12.69 26.35
C THR A 253 -8.00 13.82 26.36
N ARG A 254 -7.52 15.08 26.26
CA ARG A 254 -8.37 16.28 26.27
C ARG A 254 -7.81 17.35 25.35
N LEU A 255 -8.69 17.92 24.52
CA LEU A 255 -8.43 19.11 23.72
C LEU A 255 -9.29 20.27 24.23
N GLU A 256 -8.69 21.42 24.49
CA GLU A 256 -9.35 22.66 24.78
C GLU A 256 -9.45 23.51 23.50
N TRP A 257 -10.63 24.07 23.24
CA TRP A 257 -10.93 24.91 22.06
C TRP A 257 -10.51 24.24 20.71
N PRO A 258 -10.89 22.97 20.46
CA PRO A 258 -10.51 22.27 19.25
C PRO A 258 -11.18 22.86 18.01
N GLY A 259 -10.61 22.59 16.82
CA GLY A 259 -11.30 22.76 15.54
C GLY A 259 -12.41 21.73 15.35
N ARG A 260 -13.21 21.89 14.27
CA ARG A 260 -14.33 21.00 13.90
C ARG A 260 -13.91 19.55 13.67
N PHE A 261 -12.70 19.35 13.16
CA PHE A 261 -12.18 18.04 12.85
C PHE A 261 -11.18 17.58 13.91
N VAL A 262 -11.39 16.38 14.42
CA VAL A 262 -10.57 15.79 15.49
C VAL A 262 -10.01 14.46 15.01
N GLN A 263 -8.78 14.18 15.38
CA GLN A 263 -8.13 12.91 15.16
C GLN A 263 -7.38 12.48 16.41
N PHE A 264 -7.39 11.19 16.69
CA PHE A 264 -6.58 10.64 17.79
C PHE A 264 -5.88 9.36 17.33
N ARG A 265 -4.80 9.02 18.00
CA ARG A 265 -4.09 7.77 17.80
C ARG A 265 -3.76 7.11 19.12
N ALA A 266 -3.79 5.78 19.11
CA ALA A 266 -3.45 4.93 20.24
C ALA A 266 -2.12 4.23 19.97
N VAL A 267 -1.17 4.38 20.89
CA VAL A 267 0.10 3.64 20.90
C VAL A 267 -0.05 2.51 21.93
N LEU A 268 -0.19 1.29 21.44
CA LEU A 268 -0.24 0.10 22.25
C LEU A 268 1.20 -0.35 22.54
N ARG A 269 1.52 -0.66 23.81
CA ARG A 269 2.87 -1.08 24.22
C ARG A 269 2.83 -2.31 25.12
N THR A 270 3.88 -3.13 25.04
CA THR A 270 4.12 -4.24 25.96
C THR A 270 5.60 -4.42 26.25
N ASP A 271 5.90 -4.82 27.48
CA ASP A 271 7.26 -5.18 27.92
C ASP A 271 7.52 -6.68 27.74
N SER A 272 6.50 -7.47 27.40
CA SER A 272 6.60 -8.92 27.21
C SER A 272 5.85 -9.40 25.98
N SER A 273 6.48 -10.29 25.21
CA SER A 273 5.85 -10.89 24.03
C SER A 273 4.62 -11.77 24.33
N ASP A 274 4.37 -12.08 25.60
CA ASP A 274 3.27 -12.96 26.02
C ASP A 274 1.95 -12.27 26.28
N VAL A 275 1.99 -10.97 26.54
CA VAL A 275 0.81 -10.16 26.92
C VAL A 275 0.64 -8.99 25.98
N THR A 276 -0.61 -8.56 25.80
CA THR A 276 -0.96 -7.42 24.96
C THR A 276 -2.05 -6.60 25.63
N PRO A 277 -2.00 -5.26 25.52
CA PRO A 277 -3.16 -4.46 25.86
C PRO A 277 -4.25 -4.67 24.82
N VAL A 278 -5.52 -4.51 25.23
CA VAL A 278 -6.68 -4.66 24.36
C VAL A 278 -7.53 -3.40 24.45
N LEU A 279 -7.58 -2.65 23.37
CA LEU A 279 -8.49 -1.51 23.21
C LEU A 279 -9.87 -2.02 22.78
N LYS A 280 -10.91 -1.78 23.59
CA LYS A 280 -12.29 -2.26 23.37
C LYS A 280 -13.20 -1.18 22.84
N GLY A 281 -12.92 0.08 23.18
CA GLY A 281 -13.75 1.18 22.75
C GLY A 281 -13.13 2.51 23.10
N VAL A 282 -13.50 3.51 22.32
CA VAL A 282 -13.17 4.91 22.55
C VAL A 282 -14.43 5.74 22.46
N THR A 283 -14.60 6.69 23.36
CA THR A 283 -15.72 7.63 23.33
C THR A 283 -15.20 9.06 23.40
N LEU A 284 -15.57 9.89 22.43
CA LEU A 284 -15.36 11.32 22.48
C LEU A 284 -16.55 11.98 23.17
N GLY A 285 -16.29 12.76 24.21
CA GLY A 285 -17.24 13.65 24.82
C GLY A 285 -17.03 15.06 24.29
N VAL A 286 -17.97 15.58 23.50
CA VAL A 286 -17.86 16.90 22.87
C VAL A 286 -18.67 17.91 23.66
N GLU A 287 -18.01 18.96 24.16
CA GLU A 287 -18.65 20.12 24.77
C GLU A 287 -18.62 21.29 23.78
N SER A 288 -19.78 21.65 23.27
CA SER A 288 -19.95 22.75 22.32
C SER A 288 -21.09 23.67 22.73
N LYS A 289 -21.02 24.90 22.23
CA LYS A 289 -22.15 25.85 22.23
C LYS A 289 -22.60 25.97 20.78
N GLU A 290 -23.70 25.34 20.44
CA GLU A 290 -24.29 25.40 19.11
C GLU A 290 -25.23 26.59 19.00
N ASN A 291 -25.15 27.29 17.86
CA ASN A 291 -26.15 28.28 17.48
C ASN A 291 -27.20 27.59 16.58
N ALA A 292 -28.18 26.96 17.21
CA ALA A 292 -29.24 26.24 16.46
C ALA A 292 -30.02 27.15 15.50
N LYS A 293 -29.99 28.47 15.70
CA LYS A 293 -30.66 29.41 14.78
C LYS A 293 -29.87 29.67 13.49
N SER A 294 -28.58 29.29 13.46
CA SER A 294 -27.76 29.51 12.27
C SER A 294 -28.23 28.70 11.05
N THR A 295 -28.92 27.56 11.26
CA THR A 295 -29.50 26.73 10.19
C THR A 295 -30.98 27.03 9.93
N ALA A 296 -31.57 28.03 10.61
CA ALA A 296 -32.97 28.37 10.43
C ALA A 296 -33.28 28.79 8.98
N GLY A 297 -34.34 28.25 8.42
CA GLY A 297 -34.73 28.50 7.05
C GLY A 297 -33.88 27.79 5.99
N MET A 298 -32.97 26.88 6.37
CA MET A 298 -32.17 26.07 5.45
C MET A 298 -32.50 24.59 5.64
N GLU A 299 -32.85 23.91 4.54
CA GLU A 299 -33.12 22.48 4.50
C GLU A 299 -32.17 21.81 3.50
N LEU A 300 -31.38 20.84 3.95
CA LEU A 300 -30.58 19.99 3.08
C LEU A 300 -31.48 18.94 2.46
N VAL A 301 -31.68 19.03 1.15
CA VAL A 301 -32.53 18.09 0.38
C VAL A 301 -31.72 16.89 -0.10
N GLU A 302 -30.51 17.15 -0.60
CA GLU A 302 -29.64 16.11 -1.13
C GLU A 302 -28.17 16.43 -0.83
N LEU A 303 -27.41 15.39 -0.49
CA LEU A 303 -25.95 15.44 -0.40
C LEU A 303 -25.38 14.12 -0.95
N ASP A 304 -24.98 14.14 -2.23
CA ASP A 304 -24.31 13.02 -2.88
C ASP A 304 -22.80 13.25 -2.92
N HIS A 305 -22.10 12.57 -2.04
CA HIS A 305 -20.65 12.54 -1.98
C HIS A 305 -20.14 11.18 -1.50
N PRO A 306 -18.94 10.74 -1.91
CA PRO A 306 -18.38 9.47 -1.47
C PRO A 306 -17.89 9.51 -0.02
N GLN A 307 -17.86 8.35 0.62
CA GLN A 307 -17.05 8.12 1.81
C GLN A 307 -15.60 7.85 1.37
N LEU A 308 -14.67 8.66 1.86
CA LEU A 308 -13.27 8.53 1.47
C LEU A 308 -12.56 7.46 2.29
N ALA A 309 -11.88 6.56 1.59
CA ALA A 309 -11.06 5.52 2.18
C ALA A 309 -9.57 5.85 1.98
N TYR A 310 -8.77 5.68 3.03
CA TYR A 310 -7.35 5.99 3.04
C TYR A 310 -6.52 4.75 3.35
N SER A 311 -5.39 4.58 2.66
CA SER A 311 -4.40 3.55 2.97
C SER A 311 -3.63 3.89 4.24
N SER A 312 -3.22 2.87 4.98
CA SER A 312 -2.24 2.98 6.08
C SER A 312 -0.81 3.18 5.57
N TYR A 313 -0.58 2.90 4.28
CA TYR A 313 0.72 2.93 3.64
C TYR A 313 0.77 4.07 2.62
N PRO A 314 1.82 4.91 2.63
CA PRO A 314 1.97 5.95 1.62
C PRO A 314 2.23 5.32 0.25
N PHE A 315 1.66 5.91 -0.79
CA PHE A 315 1.88 5.52 -2.18
C PHE A 315 2.56 6.65 -2.95
N ALA A 316 3.67 6.36 -3.63
CA ALA A 316 4.39 7.33 -4.42
C ALA A 316 3.83 7.39 -5.85
N TYR A 317 3.02 8.41 -6.13
CA TYR A 317 2.43 8.64 -7.44
C TYR A 317 3.42 9.20 -8.45
N LEU A 318 3.20 8.88 -9.71
CA LEU A 318 3.90 9.50 -10.82
C LEU A 318 3.42 10.96 -10.95
N ALA A 319 4.36 11.89 -10.80
CA ALA A 319 4.10 13.32 -10.94
C ALA A 319 4.41 13.80 -12.38
N PRO A 320 3.91 15.00 -12.79
CA PRO A 320 4.26 15.59 -14.08
C PRO A 320 5.75 15.67 -14.30
N HIS A 321 6.21 15.18 -15.45
CA HIS A 321 7.63 15.13 -15.78
C HIS A 321 7.84 15.06 -17.29
N ALA A 322 8.92 15.64 -17.81
CA ALA A 322 9.25 15.65 -19.23
C ALA A 322 9.33 14.24 -19.87
N ARG A 323 9.68 13.22 -19.07
CA ARG A 323 9.70 11.81 -19.54
C ARG A 323 8.30 11.24 -19.78
N LEU A 324 7.27 11.68 -19.03
CA LEU A 324 5.88 11.35 -19.31
C LEU A 324 5.42 11.92 -20.65
N ASP A 325 5.70 13.21 -20.87
CA ASP A 325 5.39 13.87 -22.14
C ASP A 325 6.11 13.20 -23.31
N ARG A 326 7.37 12.80 -23.08
CA ARG A 326 8.13 12.04 -24.08
C ARG A 326 7.47 10.70 -24.38
N LEU A 327 7.09 9.92 -23.36
CA LEU A 327 6.42 8.63 -23.51
C LEU A 327 5.13 8.79 -24.33
N ARG A 328 4.27 9.72 -23.94
CA ARG A 328 2.98 10.01 -24.62
C ARG A 328 3.17 10.39 -26.07
N LYS A 329 4.07 11.36 -26.37
CA LYS A 329 4.31 11.88 -27.72
C LYS A 329 5.08 10.90 -28.60
N GLN A 330 6.15 10.28 -28.11
CA GLN A 330 7.01 9.37 -28.88
C GLN A 330 6.23 8.14 -29.36
N HIS A 331 5.28 7.66 -28.56
CA HIS A 331 4.47 6.49 -28.87
C HIS A 331 3.05 6.84 -29.34
N ARG A 332 2.75 8.14 -29.50
CA ARG A 332 1.46 8.64 -29.98
C ARG A 332 0.28 8.02 -29.22
N LEU A 333 0.37 7.99 -27.87
CA LEU A 333 -0.59 7.27 -27.04
C LEU A 333 -2.02 7.82 -27.17
N ASP A 334 -2.19 9.09 -27.50
CA ASP A 334 -3.50 9.68 -27.80
C ASP A 334 -4.16 9.04 -29.02
N ASP A 335 -3.36 8.73 -30.06
CA ASP A 335 -3.90 8.07 -31.26
C ASP A 335 -4.24 6.60 -30.99
N VAL A 336 -3.48 5.94 -30.09
CA VAL A 336 -3.75 4.56 -29.68
C VAL A 336 -5.16 4.40 -29.10
N ILE A 337 -5.59 5.37 -28.28
CA ILE A 337 -6.87 5.30 -27.60
C ILE A 337 -8.01 6.05 -28.32
N ALA A 338 -7.72 6.71 -29.45
CA ALA A 338 -8.64 7.64 -30.11
C ALA A 338 -9.95 7.00 -30.60
N GLU A 339 -9.92 5.70 -30.94
CA GLU A 339 -11.11 4.98 -31.42
C GLU A 339 -12.05 4.56 -30.28
N GLY A 340 -11.58 4.59 -29.02
CA GLY A 340 -12.41 4.25 -27.86
C GLY A 340 -13.39 5.37 -27.52
N SER A 341 -14.68 5.06 -27.56
CA SER A 341 -15.77 6.00 -27.24
C SER A 341 -16.05 6.10 -25.74
N THR A 342 -15.62 5.11 -24.96
CA THR A 342 -15.73 5.03 -23.51
C THR A 342 -14.37 4.86 -22.87
N GLU A 343 -14.25 5.17 -21.57
CA GLU A 343 -13.02 4.95 -20.82
C GLU A 343 -12.55 3.48 -20.89
N LEU A 344 -13.48 2.54 -20.72
CA LEU A 344 -13.15 1.11 -20.76
C LEU A 344 -12.65 0.66 -22.13
N GLU A 345 -13.23 1.19 -23.22
CA GLU A 345 -12.72 0.94 -24.57
C GLU A 345 -11.33 1.54 -24.77
N GLN A 346 -11.08 2.75 -24.27
CA GLN A 346 -9.75 3.38 -24.34
C GLN A 346 -8.69 2.59 -23.58
N LEU A 347 -9.03 2.09 -22.39
CA LEU A 347 -8.13 1.24 -21.59
C LEU A 347 -7.85 -0.10 -22.28
N ALA A 348 -8.88 -0.71 -22.89
CA ALA A 348 -8.72 -1.94 -23.67
C ALA A 348 -7.83 -1.75 -24.90
N LEU A 349 -7.98 -0.63 -25.63
CA LEU A 349 -7.11 -0.27 -26.77
C LEU A 349 -5.66 -0.06 -26.32
N LEU A 350 -5.45 0.61 -25.18
CA LEU A 350 -4.12 0.80 -24.61
C LEU A 350 -3.48 -0.53 -24.22
N ARG A 351 -4.25 -1.44 -23.60
CA ARG A 351 -3.81 -2.76 -23.22
C ARG A 351 -3.39 -3.59 -24.45
N ASP A 352 -4.24 -3.65 -25.47
CA ASP A 352 -3.97 -4.35 -26.72
C ASP A 352 -2.74 -3.78 -27.43
N TRP A 353 -2.59 -2.45 -27.46
CA TRP A 353 -1.39 -1.82 -27.99
C TRP A 353 -0.13 -2.23 -27.22
N VAL A 354 -0.13 -2.20 -25.89
CA VAL A 354 1.01 -2.63 -25.07
C VAL A 354 1.32 -4.10 -25.33
N HIS A 355 0.31 -4.96 -25.39
CA HIS A 355 0.46 -6.36 -25.72
C HIS A 355 1.16 -6.58 -27.06
N SER A 356 0.86 -5.76 -28.07
CA SER A 356 1.40 -5.85 -29.42
C SER A 356 2.85 -5.37 -29.56
N GLN A 357 3.43 -4.68 -28.56
CA GLN A 357 4.76 -4.08 -28.72
C GLN A 357 5.90 -5.08 -28.81
N TRP A 358 5.74 -6.25 -28.22
CA TRP A 358 6.68 -7.36 -28.33
C TRP A 358 5.98 -8.71 -28.11
N LEU A 359 6.59 -9.78 -28.58
CA LEU A 359 6.05 -11.13 -28.45
C LEU A 359 6.81 -11.89 -27.37
N GLY A 360 6.28 -11.89 -26.14
CA GLY A 360 6.65 -12.81 -25.05
C GLY A 360 8.16 -13.05 -24.87
N TRP A 361 8.53 -13.76 -23.88
CA TRP A 361 9.84 -14.33 -23.45
C TRP A 361 11.04 -14.26 -24.43
N GLN A 362 11.05 -13.40 -25.41
CA GLN A 362 12.09 -13.34 -26.41
C GLN A 362 13.37 -12.75 -25.84
N SER A 363 14.29 -13.55 -25.80
CA SER A 363 15.71 -13.49 -25.94
C SER A 363 16.47 -14.08 -24.76
N GLN A 364 16.71 -15.37 -24.87
CA GLN A 364 17.86 -15.98 -24.20
C GLN A 364 19.21 -15.44 -24.72
N LYS A 365 19.20 -14.53 -25.70
CA LYS A 365 20.41 -13.98 -26.32
C LYS A 365 21.06 -12.83 -25.53
N TYR A 366 20.32 -12.14 -24.66
CA TYR A 366 20.85 -10.98 -23.95
C TYR A 366 20.55 -11.04 -22.45
N PRO A 367 21.56 -10.85 -21.61
CA PRO A 367 21.41 -10.90 -20.16
C PRO A 367 20.78 -9.62 -19.58
N TYR A 368 20.40 -8.64 -20.39
CA TYR A 368 19.87 -7.37 -19.91
C TYR A 368 18.37 -7.45 -19.71
N CYS A 369 17.96 -7.26 -18.44
CA CYS A 369 16.58 -7.08 -18.05
C CYS A 369 16.36 -5.58 -17.81
N PRO A 370 15.53 -4.88 -18.62
CA PRO A 370 15.30 -3.46 -18.42
C PRO A 370 14.62 -3.19 -17.08
N PRO A 371 14.89 -2.03 -16.44
CA PRO A 371 14.11 -1.61 -15.27
C PRO A 371 12.65 -1.38 -15.65
N TRP A 372 11.79 -1.15 -14.65
CA TRP A 372 10.37 -0.84 -14.91
C TRP A 372 10.14 0.58 -15.45
N ASP A 373 10.96 0.99 -16.34
CA ASP A 373 10.87 2.26 -17.05
C ASP A 373 10.23 2.02 -18.43
N PRO A 374 8.99 2.48 -18.69
CA PRO A 374 8.29 2.22 -19.94
C PRO A 374 9.05 2.71 -21.19
N LEU A 375 9.79 3.83 -21.11
CA LEU A 375 10.58 4.31 -22.24
C LEU A 375 11.72 3.36 -22.56
N GLU A 376 12.43 2.88 -21.54
CA GLU A 376 13.55 1.96 -21.69
C GLU A 376 13.05 0.58 -22.16
N ILE A 377 11.93 0.09 -21.59
CA ILE A 377 11.32 -1.17 -22.02
C ILE A 377 10.94 -1.12 -23.50
N LEU A 378 10.19 -0.10 -23.92
CA LEU A 378 9.72 0.04 -25.29
C LEU A 378 10.86 0.30 -26.29
N GLU A 379 11.96 0.88 -25.85
CA GLU A 379 13.15 1.08 -26.69
C GLU A 379 13.95 -0.22 -26.86
N THR A 380 14.15 -0.96 -25.77
CA THR A 380 14.93 -2.21 -25.77
C THR A 380 14.17 -3.39 -26.38
N THR A 381 12.83 -3.38 -26.35
CA THR A 381 12.00 -4.43 -26.94
C THR A 381 11.80 -4.27 -28.46
N LYS A 382 12.19 -3.15 -29.05
CA LYS A 382 12.17 -2.95 -30.50
C LYS A 382 13.24 -3.82 -31.17
N GLY A 383 12.81 -4.88 -31.85
CA GLY A 383 13.69 -5.80 -32.55
C GLY A 383 14.06 -7.04 -31.74
N ASP A 384 15.08 -7.79 -32.18
CA ASP A 384 15.51 -9.05 -31.55
C ASP A 384 16.22 -8.90 -30.19
N TRP A 385 16.23 -7.70 -29.62
CA TRP A 385 16.99 -7.33 -28.42
C TRP A 385 16.16 -7.33 -27.13
N GLY A 386 14.83 -7.41 -27.26
CA GLY A 386 13.94 -7.21 -26.14
C GLY A 386 13.77 -8.43 -25.24
N PHE A 387 14.14 -8.30 -23.98
CA PHE A 387 13.71 -9.19 -22.92
C PHE A 387 12.52 -8.54 -22.19
N GLY A 388 11.31 -8.99 -22.52
CA GLY A 388 10.10 -8.53 -21.86
C GLY A 388 9.33 -9.70 -21.26
N MET A 389 9.04 -9.63 -19.97
CA MET A 389 8.22 -10.61 -19.25
C MET A 389 6.95 -9.93 -18.72
N CYS A 390 6.10 -10.67 -18.02
CA CYS A 390 4.85 -10.16 -17.48
C CYS A 390 5.01 -8.84 -16.71
N THR A 391 6.06 -8.69 -15.90
CA THR A 391 6.36 -7.45 -15.17
C THR A 391 6.55 -6.25 -16.08
N HIS A 392 7.19 -6.44 -17.23
CA HIS A 392 7.44 -5.36 -18.20
C HIS A 392 6.16 -4.93 -18.90
N TYR A 393 5.26 -5.86 -19.22
CA TYR A 393 3.94 -5.54 -19.77
C TYR A 393 3.12 -4.72 -18.75
N GLY A 394 3.03 -5.19 -17.50
CA GLY A 394 2.32 -4.48 -16.43
C GLY A 394 2.90 -3.08 -16.17
N ALA A 395 4.24 -2.97 -16.10
CA ALA A 395 4.91 -1.68 -15.89
C ALA A 395 4.72 -0.72 -17.08
N THR A 396 4.77 -1.23 -18.32
CA THR A 396 4.54 -0.42 -19.52
C THR A 396 3.10 0.06 -19.59
N PHE A 397 2.12 -0.82 -19.32
CA PHE A 397 0.72 -0.42 -19.28
C PHE A 397 0.48 0.66 -18.21
N ALA A 398 0.92 0.42 -16.98
CA ALA A 398 0.75 1.39 -15.89
C ALA A 398 1.40 2.75 -16.18
N GLY A 399 2.60 2.74 -16.80
CA GLY A 399 3.29 3.97 -17.19
C GLY A 399 2.61 4.70 -18.33
N CYS A 400 2.13 4.00 -19.37
CA CYS A 400 1.41 4.59 -20.49
C CYS A 400 0.03 5.14 -20.04
N ALA A 401 -0.70 4.40 -19.21
CA ALA A 401 -1.94 4.89 -18.61
C ALA A 401 -1.71 6.15 -17.79
N SER A 402 -0.63 6.19 -16.99
CA SER A 402 -0.26 7.37 -16.22
C SER A 402 0.14 8.56 -17.11
N ALA A 403 0.79 8.32 -18.27
CA ALA A 403 1.10 9.37 -19.24
C ALA A 403 -0.15 9.96 -19.90
N LEU A 404 -1.24 9.20 -19.96
CA LEU A 404 -2.56 9.64 -20.40
C LEU A 404 -3.42 10.24 -19.28
N GLY A 405 -2.88 10.31 -18.06
CA GLY A 405 -3.50 10.92 -16.88
C GLY A 405 -4.34 9.99 -16.00
N TRP A 406 -4.39 8.68 -16.28
CA TRP A 406 -4.99 7.72 -15.35
C TRP A 406 -4.09 7.45 -14.15
N VAL A 407 -4.69 7.02 -13.05
CA VAL A 407 -3.95 6.45 -11.93
C VAL A 407 -3.88 4.93 -12.13
N ALA A 408 -2.68 4.42 -12.33
CA ALA A 408 -2.45 3.00 -12.58
C ALA A 408 -1.26 2.50 -11.75
N ARG A 409 -1.21 1.20 -11.50
CA ARG A 409 -0.13 0.55 -10.75
C ARG A 409 0.12 -0.86 -11.26
N VAL A 410 1.32 -1.37 -11.02
CA VAL A 410 1.62 -2.78 -11.24
C VAL A 410 0.97 -3.61 -10.14
N LEU A 411 0.45 -4.76 -10.50
CA LEU A 411 -0.03 -5.78 -9.58
C LEU A 411 0.81 -7.04 -9.76
N ILE A 412 1.15 -7.68 -8.65
CA ILE A 412 1.89 -8.92 -8.64
C ILE A 412 1.01 -10.00 -8.05
N VAL A 413 0.93 -11.11 -8.72
CA VAL A 413 0.29 -12.34 -8.26
C VAL A 413 1.31 -13.47 -8.26
N ASP A 414 0.92 -14.66 -7.83
CA ASP A 414 1.82 -15.81 -7.87
C ASP A 414 2.22 -16.15 -9.31
N HIS A 415 3.52 -16.06 -9.61
CA HIS A 415 4.10 -16.35 -10.91
C HIS A 415 3.65 -15.47 -12.09
N HIS A 416 2.92 -14.36 -11.85
CA HIS A 416 2.50 -13.45 -12.89
C HIS A 416 2.44 -12.00 -12.39
N CYS A 417 2.56 -11.03 -13.30
CA CYS A 417 2.42 -9.61 -13.04
C CYS A 417 1.54 -8.98 -14.12
N LEU A 418 0.67 -8.07 -13.70
CA LEU A 418 -0.25 -7.32 -14.54
C LEU A 418 -0.39 -5.90 -13.99
N ALA A 419 -1.43 -5.19 -14.35
CA ALA A 419 -1.69 -3.85 -13.84
C ALA A 419 -3.11 -3.72 -13.26
N GLU A 420 -3.28 -2.73 -12.40
CA GLU A 420 -4.57 -2.18 -12.05
C GLU A 420 -4.62 -0.70 -12.43
N VAL A 421 -5.76 -0.25 -12.88
CA VAL A 421 -6.03 1.15 -13.21
C VAL A 421 -7.33 1.60 -12.54
N TRP A 422 -7.35 2.85 -12.06
CA TRP A 422 -8.55 3.45 -11.54
C TRP A 422 -9.47 3.88 -12.70
N SER A 423 -10.68 3.35 -12.72
CA SER A 423 -11.73 3.75 -13.67
C SER A 423 -12.62 4.82 -13.06
N GLU A 424 -12.67 5.98 -13.71
CA GLU A 424 -13.63 7.04 -13.36
C GLU A 424 -15.06 6.63 -13.72
N GLN A 425 -15.24 5.86 -14.79
CA GLN A 425 -16.56 5.37 -15.18
C GLN A 425 -17.17 4.43 -14.15
N LEU A 426 -16.34 3.55 -13.53
CA LEU A 426 -16.80 2.56 -12.55
C LEU A 426 -16.55 2.98 -11.11
N GLN A 427 -15.78 4.07 -10.88
CA GLN A 427 -15.37 4.54 -9.55
C GLN A 427 -14.68 3.47 -8.72
N LYS A 428 -13.82 2.66 -9.37
CA LYS A 428 -13.08 1.55 -8.75
C LYS A 428 -11.80 1.21 -9.51
N TRP A 429 -10.93 0.47 -8.89
CA TRP A 429 -9.79 -0.17 -9.54
C TRP A 429 -10.26 -1.37 -10.38
N ILE A 430 -9.65 -1.55 -11.55
CA ILE A 430 -9.91 -2.68 -12.45
C ILE A 430 -8.60 -3.32 -12.91
N LEU A 431 -8.64 -4.62 -13.16
CA LEU A 431 -7.51 -5.42 -13.65
C LEU A 431 -7.35 -5.29 -15.16
N GLU A 432 -6.12 -4.97 -15.59
CA GLU A 432 -5.72 -4.96 -16.99
C GLU A 432 -4.46 -5.81 -17.18
N ASP A 433 -4.58 -6.86 -17.94
CA ASP A 433 -3.50 -7.78 -18.21
C ASP A 433 -3.05 -7.66 -19.67
N ALA A 434 -1.96 -6.96 -19.90
CA ALA A 434 -1.33 -6.82 -21.21
C ALA A 434 -0.26 -7.89 -21.48
N GLY A 435 -0.25 -8.97 -20.72
CA GLY A 435 0.81 -9.93 -20.58
C GLY A 435 1.32 -10.63 -21.82
N PRO A 436 2.34 -11.53 -21.67
CA PRO A 436 3.18 -12.00 -22.77
C PRO A 436 2.54 -13.03 -23.71
N CYS A 437 1.37 -13.51 -23.41
CA CYS A 437 0.67 -14.55 -24.17
C CYS A 437 -0.74 -14.11 -24.53
N ARG A 438 -1.31 -14.70 -25.57
CA ARG A 438 -2.70 -14.41 -25.96
C ARG A 438 -3.72 -14.66 -24.85
N GLU A 439 -3.39 -15.54 -23.92
CA GLU A 439 -4.23 -15.86 -22.78
C GLU A 439 -4.30 -14.73 -21.75
N TYR A 440 -3.30 -13.83 -21.72
CA TYR A 440 -3.18 -12.74 -20.74
C TYR A 440 -3.67 -11.39 -21.24
N ASP A 441 -3.90 -11.22 -22.54
CA ASP A 441 -4.44 -9.97 -23.07
C ASP A 441 -5.93 -9.86 -22.75
N ALA A 442 -6.25 -9.35 -21.56
CA ALA A 442 -7.64 -9.26 -21.10
C ALA A 442 -7.88 -8.23 -19.99
N THR A 443 -9.09 -7.69 -19.95
CA THR A 443 -9.72 -7.14 -18.75
C THR A 443 -10.48 -8.28 -18.07
N TYR A 444 -10.28 -8.48 -16.77
CA TYR A 444 -11.02 -9.52 -16.04
C TYR A 444 -12.32 -8.98 -15.49
N GLU A 445 -13.40 -9.79 -15.59
CA GLU A 445 -14.76 -9.38 -15.21
C GLU A 445 -15.56 -10.50 -14.52
N ILE A 446 -16.57 -10.12 -13.75
CA ILE A 446 -17.62 -10.99 -13.24
C ILE A 446 -18.97 -10.37 -13.61
N ASP A 447 -19.85 -11.17 -14.21
CA ASP A 447 -21.18 -10.74 -14.68
C ASP A 447 -21.14 -9.49 -15.61
N GLY A 448 -20.08 -9.37 -16.43
CA GLY A 448 -19.87 -8.26 -17.36
C GLY A 448 -19.35 -6.96 -16.71
N VAL A 449 -18.94 -7.00 -15.45
CA VAL A 449 -18.36 -5.87 -14.73
C VAL A 449 -16.87 -6.10 -14.48
N PRO A 450 -15.97 -5.22 -14.93
CA PRO A 450 -14.55 -5.28 -14.61
C PRO A 450 -14.29 -5.33 -13.11
N ILE A 451 -13.36 -6.18 -12.70
CA ILE A 451 -13.03 -6.47 -11.31
C ILE A 451 -11.59 -6.09 -10.96
N ASN A 452 -11.33 -5.91 -9.65
CA ASN A 452 -10.00 -5.77 -9.09
C ASN A 452 -9.49 -7.11 -8.53
N ALA A 453 -8.24 -7.14 -8.07
CA ALA A 453 -7.62 -8.38 -7.58
C ALA A 453 -8.29 -8.93 -6.32
N LEU A 454 -8.81 -8.10 -5.43
CA LEU A 454 -9.50 -8.56 -4.22
C LEU A 454 -10.85 -9.19 -4.57
N GLU A 455 -11.60 -8.59 -5.49
CA GLU A 455 -12.87 -9.16 -5.96
C GLU A 455 -12.67 -10.51 -6.65
N LEU A 456 -11.59 -10.64 -7.45
CA LEU A 456 -11.21 -11.90 -8.07
C LEU A 456 -10.82 -12.94 -6.99
N HIS A 457 -9.97 -12.54 -6.07
CA HIS A 457 -9.52 -13.36 -4.93
C HIS A 457 -10.71 -13.87 -4.10
N ASP A 458 -11.62 -12.98 -3.74
CA ASP A 458 -12.82 -13.33 -2.96
C ASP A 458 -13.74 -14.29 -3.71
N ALA A 459 -13.89 -14.11 -5.03
CA ALA A 459 -14.65 -15.02 -5.89
C ALA A 459 -14.02 -16.42 -5.93
N LEU A 460 -12.69 -16.52 -5.97
CA LEU A 460 -11.98 -17.80 -5.87
C LEU A 460 -12.25 -18.51 -4.53
N LEU A 461 -12.11 -17.78 -3.43
CA LEU A 461 -12.34 -18.34 -2.09
C LEU A 461 -13.81 -18.76 -1.90
N ALA A 462 -14.74 -18.06 -2.54
CA ALA A 462 -16.17 -18.41 -2.55
C ALA A 462 -16.51 -19.57 -3.50
N GLY A 463 -15.52 -20.14 -4.21
CA GLY A 463 -15.74 -21.22 -5.18
C GLY A 463 -16.48 -20.78 -6.46
N GLN A 464 -16.44 -19.49 -6.81
CA GLN A 464 -17.12 -18.89 -7.97
C GLN A 464 -16.20 -18.72 -9.18
N ARG A 465 -15.23 -19.61 -9.34
CA ARG A 465 -14.26 -19.58 -10.42
C ARG A 465 -14.88 -19.48 -11.82
N ASP A 466 -15.96 -20.20 -12.02
CA ASP A 466 -16.69 -20.25 -13.29
C ASP A 466 -17.35 -18.93 -13.72
N LYS A 467 -17.44 -17.96 -12.80
CA LYS A 467 -17.94 -16.62 -13.09
C LYS A 467 -16.85 -15.65 -13.53
N ILE A 468 -15.58 -16.00 -13.37
CA ILE A 468 -14.47 -15.11 -13.71
C ILE A 468 -14.20 -15.23 -15.21
N MET A 469 -14.38 -14.13 -15.92
CA MET A 469 -14.26 -14.05 -17.36
C MET A 469 -13.08 -13.17 -17.78
N SER A 470 -12.47 -13.50 -18.90
CA SER A 470 -11.48 -12.70 -19.61
C SER A 470 -12.16 -11.99 -20.77
N ASN A 471 -12.20 -10.66 -20.73
CA ASN A 471 -12.74 -9.86 -21.82
C ASN A 471 -11.60 -9.30 -22.68
N LYS A 472 -11.54 -9.75 -23.93
CA LYS A 472 -10.46 -9.43 -24.88
C LYS A 472 -10.96 -8.41 -25.90
N LEU A 473 -11.27 -7.22 -25.48
CA LEU A 473 -11.50 -6.10 -26.39
C LEU A 473 -10.15 -5.64 -27.01
N PRO A 474 -10.09 -5.17 -28.23
CA PRO A 474 -11.22 -4.89 -29.14
C PRO A 474 -11.75 -6.09 -29.93
N GLN A 475 -11.22 -7.32 -29.73
CA GLN A 475 -11.63 -8.49 -30.49
C GLN A 475 -13.05 -8.98 -30.14
N ASN A 476 -13.73 -8.35 -29.20
CA ASN A 476 -15.09 -8.70 -28.71
C ASN A 476 -15.21 -10.18 -28.29
N ARG A 477 -14.17 -10.71 -27.69
CA ARG A 477 -14.10 -12.09 -27.25
C ARG A 477 -14.13 -12.15 -25.73
N VAL A 478 -15.17 -12.74 -25.18
CA VAL A 478 -15.30 -13.01 -23.74
C VAL A 478 -15.24 -14.53 -23.54
N GLU A 479 -14.34 -14.99 -22.70
CA GLU A 479 -14.13 -16.41 -22.44
C GLU A 479 -13.81 -16.65 -20.95
N PRO A 480 -14.11 -17.85 -20.40
CA PRO A 480 -13.74 -18.18 -19.04
C PRO A 480 -12.23 -18.01 -18.81
N MET A 481 -11.86 -17.44 -17.66
CA MET A 481 -10.48 -17.42 -17.20
C MET A 481 -10.10 -18.81 -16.70
N ASP A 482 -9.50 -19.64 -17.56
CA ASP A 482 -9.19 -21.03 -17.26
C ASP A 482 -7.75 -21.25 -16.76
N ARG A 483 -6.82 -20.37 -17.12
CA ARG A 483 -5.43 -20.43 -16.69
C ARG A 483 -5.10 -19.35 -15.67
N TYR A 484 -4.20 -19.67 -14.76
CA TYR A 484 -3.60 -18.75 -13.78
C TYR A 484 -4.58 -18.09 -12.80
N VAL A 485 -5.85 -18.42 -12.84
CA VAL A 485 -6.82 -17.86 -11.88
C VAL A 485 -6.40 -18.12 -10.44
N GLU A 486 -5.83 -19.29 -10.15
CA GLU A 486 -5.31 -19.64 -8.82
C GLU A 486 -4.14 -18.78 -8.38
N THR A 487 -3.45 -18.11 -9.28
CA THR A 487 -2.36 -17.20 -8.94
C THR A 487 -2.84 -16.02 -8.12
N PHE A 488 -4.13 -15.66 -8.22
CA PHE A 488 -4.77 -14.60 -7.43
C PHE A 488 -5.15 -15.01 -6.01
N CYS A 489 -4.86 -16.24 -5.59
CA CYS A 489 -4.92 -16.60 -4.17
C CYS A 489 -3.97 -15.73 -3.33
N ARG A 490 -3.01 -15.07 -3.97
CA ARG A 490 -2.09 -14.09 -3.39
C ARG A 490 -1.83 -12.99 -4.38
N PHE A 491 -1.87 -11.77 -3.88
CA PHE A 491 -1.55 -10.61 -4.68
C PHE A 491 -0.87 -9.53 -3.85
N GLY A 492 -0.11 -8.70 -4.50
CA GLY A 492 0.64 -7.60 -3.90
C GLY A 492 0.81 -6.44 -4.86
N ILE A 493 1.10 -5.28 -4.31
CA ILE A 493 1.38 -4.07 -5.07
C ILE A 493 2.71 -3.46 -4.62
N PRO A 494 3.50 -2.90 -5.54
CA PRO A 494 4.51 -1.93 -5.16
C PRO A 494 3.83 -0.67 -4.63
N LEU A 495 4.37 -0.06 -3.59
CA LEU A 495 3.82 1.18 -3.03
C LEU A 495 4.22 2.42 -3.84
N ARG A 496 4.33 2.25 -5.15
CA ARG A 496 4.70 3.32 -6.10
C ARG A 496 4.33 2.98 -7.54
N ASN A 497 4.10 4.02 -8.34
CA ASN A 497 4.03 3.92 -9.80
C ASN A 497 4.96 4.91 -10.53
N ASN A 498 5.87 5.54 -9.80
CA ASN A 498 6.75 6.59 -10.31
C ASN A 498 8.07 6.07 -10.92
N HIS A 499 8.07 4.84 -11.43
CA HIS A 499 9.25 4.17 -12.00
C HIS A 499 9.90 4.95 -13.15
N LEU A 500 9.11 5.65 -13.95
CA LEU A 500 9.59 6.46 -15.07
C LEU A 500 10.48 7.64 -14.63
N THR A 501 10.23 8.20 -13.46
CA THR A 501 10.92 9.40 -12.95
C THR A 501 11.93 9.10 -11.85
N HIS A 502 11.74 7.97 -11.17
CA HIS A 502 12.63 7.47 -10.13
C HIS A 502 13.04 6.04 -10.49
N ALA A 503 13.81 5.95 -11.59
CA ALA A 503 14.33 4.67 -12.06
C ALA A 503 15.25 4.05 -11.00
N GLU A 504 15.33 2.72 -11.02
CA GLU A 504 16.29 1.98 -10.20
C GLU A 504 17.73 2.45 -10.50
N PRO A 505 18.60 2.49 -9.49
CA PRO A 505 20.01 2.79 -9.68
C PRO A 505 20.66 1.89 -10.75
N ALA A 506 21.63 2.43 -11.48
CA ALA A 506 22.27 1.72 -12.58
C ALA A 506 22.92 0.39 -12.15
N GLU A 507 23.39 0.32 -10.90
CA GLU A 507 23.98 -0.86 -10.29
C GLU A 507 23.00 -2.02 -10.17
N LEU A 508 21.70 -1.74 -10.08
CA LEU A 508 20.64 -2.72 -10.01
C LEU A 508 20.19 -3.20 -11.39
N ARG A 509 20.68 -2.60 -12.47
CA ARG A 509 20.30 -2.92 -13.85
C ARG A 509 21.04 -4.11 -14.44
N HIS A 510 22.04 -4.68 -13.75
CA HIS A 510 22.87 -5.75 -14.27
C HIS A 510 22.37 -7.15 -13.89
N GLY A 511 22.33 -8.05 -14.86
CA GLY A 511 22.00 -9.47 -14.70
C GLY A 511 20.51 -9.80 -14.76
N ASN A 512 20.17 -11.08 -14.52
CA ASN A 512 18.80 -11.62 -14.50
C ASN A 512 17.95 -11.11 -13.33
N ARG A 513 18.05 -9.84 -12.99
CA ARG A 513 17.34 -9.25 -11.86
C ARG A 513 15.96 -8.84 -12.29
N GLN A 514 15.05 -9.75 -12.15
CA GLN A 514 13.68 -9.60 -12.63
C GLN A 514 12.78 -8.86 -11.64
N TYR A 515 13.22 -8.70 -10.37
CA TYR A 515 12.36 -8.27 -9.27
C TYR A 515 13.12 -7.33 -8.33
N HIS A 516 13.22 -6.04 -8.69
CA HIS A 516 13.90 -5.04 -7.87
C HIS A 516 12.91 -4.05 -7.31
N TYR A 517 12.09 -4.49 -6.34
CA TYR A 517 11.08 -3.60 -5.77
C TYR A 517 11.19 -3.57 -4.28
N ASN A 518 11.60 -2.43 -3.79
CA ASN A 518 11.54 -2.10 -2.40
C ASN A 518 10.09 -1.75 -2.04
N GLY A 519 9.51 -2.46 -1.08
CA GLY A 519 8.23 -2.11 -0.53
C GLY A 519 7.02 -2.64 -1.28
N TYR A 520 6.87 -3.96 -1.35
CA TYR A 520 5.59 -4.59 -1.69
C TYR A 520 4.68 -4.66 -0.49
N LEU A 521 3.42 -4.31 -0.71
CA LEU A 521 2.33 -4.62 0.21
C LEU A 521 1.59 -5.86 -0.30
N TRP A 522 1.45 -6.86 0.55
CA TRP A 522 0.79 -8.13 0.22
C TRP A 522 -0.54 -8.30 0.93
N TRP A 523 -1.52 -8.85 0.23
CA TRP A 523 -2.76 -9.32 0.83
C TRP A 523 -2.49 -10.64 1.58
N SER A 524 -2.96 -10.78 2.82
CA SER A 524 -2.45 -11.79 3.75
C SER A 524 -3.49 -12.69 4.45
N ASP A 525 -4.71 -12.79 3.94
CA ASP A 525 -5.79 -13.61 4.54
C ASP A 525 -5.63 -15.11 4.26
N GLN A 526 -5.11 -15.47 3.08
CA GLN A 526 -4.82 -16.84 2.66
C GLN A 526 -3.33 -16.99 2.37
N ILE A 527 -2.57 -17.26 3.41
CA ILE A 527 -1.12 -17.32 3.27
C ILE A 527 -0.68 -18.76 3.02
N ASP A 528 -0.29 -19.07 1.79
CA ASP A 528 0.69 -20.12 1.57
C ASP A 528 1.98 -19.73 2.32
N PRO A 529 2.49 -20.65 3.14
CA PRO A 529 3.70 -20.40 3.90
C PRO A 529 4.89 -19.87 3.12
N THR A 530 5.00 -20.14 1.83
CA THR A 530 6.12 -19.68 0.99
C THR A 530 6.21 -18.18 0.78
N TYR A 531 5.12 -17.43 0.96
CA TYR A 531 5.09 -15.98 0.76
C TYR A 531 4.68 -15.16 2.00
N SER A 532 4.37 -15.82 3.11
CA SER A 532 4.12 -15.16 4.39
C SER A 532 5.38 -14.46 4.95
N GLU A 533 6.37 -14.32 4.13
CA GLU A 533 7.72 -13.86 4.46
C GLU A 533 7.93 -12.40 4.14
N TYR A 534 7.03 -11.79 3.39
CA TYR A 534 7.10 -10.37 3.09
C TYR A 534 6.82 -9.49 4.31
N SER A 535 7.59 -8.43 4.43
CA SER A 535 7.58 -7.58 5.62
C SER A 535 6.33 -6.70 5.73
N LEU A 536 5.68 -6.34 4.60
CA LEU A 536 4.47 -5.54 4.57
C LEU A 536 3.28 -6.41 4.15
N GLN A 537 2.33 -6.56 5.05
CA GLN A 537 1.13 -7.36 4.84
C GLN A 537 -0.09 -6.65 5.43
N THR A 538 -1.23 -6.84 4.80
CA THR A 538 -2.51 -6.32 5.29
C THR A 538 -3.67 -7.24 4.94
N THR A 539 -4.74 -7.15 5.71
CA THR A 539 -6.07 -7.68 5.40
C THR A 539 -7.11 -6.56 5.36
N ARG A 540 -6.66 -5.30 5.34
CA ARG A 540 -7.53 -4.14 5.30
C ARG A 540 -7.74 -3.71 3.84
N PRO A 541 -8.97 -3.83 3.29
CA PRO A 541 -9.23 -3.50 1.88
C PRO A 541 -8.78 -2.10 1.47
N ALA A 542 -8.97 -1.10 2.33
CA ALA A 542 -8.56 0.27 2.03
C ALA A 542 -7.04 0.48 1.89
N ASP A 543 -6.20 -0.48 2.31
CA ASP A 543 -4.76 -0.42 2.08
C ASP A 543 -4.37 -0.78 0.64
N PHE A 544 -5.27 -1.47 -0.08
CA PHE A 544 -5.16 -1.74 -1.51
C PHE A 544 -6.08 -0.85 -2.34
N TYR A 545 -7.29 -0.64 -1.88
CA TYR A 545 -8.38 0.02 -2.63
C TYR A 545 -8.84 1.28 -1.90
N TRP A 546 -7.90 2.22 -1.73
CA TRP A 546 -8.20 3.55 -1.25
C TRP A 546 -8.91 4.37 -2.32
N SER A 547 -9.63 5.41 -1.90
CA SER A 547 -10.34 6.30 -2.82
C SER A 547 -9.38 7.08 -3.72
N ILE A 548 -9.70 7.19 -5.00
CA ILE A 548 -8.96 7.97 -6.00
C ILE A 548 -9.92 8.94 -6.67
N ASN A 549 -9.44 10.17 -6.93
CA ASN A 549 -10.15 11.20 -7.70
C ASN A 549 -11.55 11.52 -7.17
N GLN A 550 -11.74 11.42 -5.87
CA GLN A 550 -13.04 11.69 -5.24
C GLN A 550 -13.00 12.98 -4.43
N THR A 551 -14.16 13.63 -4.34
CA THR A 551 -14.35 14.87 -3.57
C THR A 551 -15.47 14.66 -2.56
N ARG A 552 -15.29 15.14 -1.32
CA ARG A 552 -16.28 15.15 -0.27
C ARG A 552 -16.61 16.57 0.14
N ILE A 553 -17.88 16.85 0.37
CA ILE A 553 -18.42 18.16 0.73
C ILE A 553 -18.82 18.12 2.23
N TYR A 554 -18.44 19.13 2.96
CA TYR A 554 -18.87 19.39 4.34
C TYR A 554 -19.52 20.77 4.39
N LEU A 555 -20.72 20.85 4.96
CA LEU A 555 -21.51 22.07 5.03
C LEU A 555 -21.58 22.58 6.48
N GLN A 556 -21.48 23.88 6.65
CA GLN A 556 -21.64 24.55 7.94
C GLN A 556 -22.35 25.89 7.76
N ALA A 557 -23.37 26.15 8.54
CA ALA A 557 -24.05 27.45 8.52
C ALA A 557 -23.09 28.55 8.99
N ALA A 558 -23.10 29.68 8.30
CA ALA A 558 -22.36 30.88 8.69
C ALA A 558 -23.09 31.69 9.79
N ASP A 559 -22.46 32.78 10.24
CA ASP A 559 -23.03 33.70 11.25
C ASP A 559 -24.27 34.42 10.76
N HIS A 560 -24.45 34.56 9.46
CA HIS A 560 -25.57 35.27 8.84
C HIS A 560 -26.48 34.28 8.09
N SER A 561 -27.78 34.56 8.07
CA SER A 561 -28.77 33.78 7.38
C SER A 561 -28.47 33.70 5.85
N GLY A 562 -28.72 32.55 5.24
CA GLY A 562 -28.55 32.35 3.80
C GLY A 562 -27.11 32.19 3.33
N VAL A 563 -26.14 31.93 4.22
CA VAL A 563 -24.76 31.63 3.83
C VAL A 563 -24.32 30.30 4.45
N VAL A 564 -23.72 29.44 3.64
CA VAL A 564 -23.13 28.15 4.03
C VAL A 564 -21.64 28.18 3.75
N HIS A 565 -20.81 27.92 4.75
CA HIS A 565 -19.41 27.59 4.56
C HIS A 565 -19.31 26.17 4.04
N VAL A 566 -18.68 26.01 2.91
CA VAL A 566 -18.39 24.72 2.28
C VAL A 566 -16.93 24.39 2.49
N LEU A 567 -16.65 23.23 3.09
CA LEU A 567 -15.30 22.69 3.22
C LEU A 567 -15.18 21.47 2.30
N LEU A 568 -14.07 21.35 1.61
CA LEU A 568 -13.83 20.33 0.60
C LEU A 568 -12.66 19.42 1.00
N GLU A 569 -12.83 18.14 0.78
CA GLU A 569 -11.79 17.14 0.93
C GLU A 569 -11.67 16.34 -0.36
N HIS A 570 -10.45 15.96 -0.77
CA HIS A 570 -10.23 15.19 -1.98
C HIS A 570 -9.19 14.09 -1.80
N THR A 571 -9.24 13.09 -2.69
CA THR A 571 -8.25 12.01 -2.81
C THR A 571 -7.58 12.01 -4.19
N MET A 572 -7.56 13.15 -4.87
CA MET A 572 -6.97 13.33 -6.19
C MET A 572 -5.44 13.39 -6.12
N PRO A 573 -4.69 12.42 -6.69
CA PRO A 573 -3.25 12.55 -6.87
C PRO A 573 -2.90 13.71 -7.82
N ASN A 574 -1.80 14.40 -7.52
CA ASN A 574 -1.37 15.55 -8.32
C ASN A 574 -2.49 16.61 -8.48
N PHE A 575 -3.22 16.86 -7.42
CA PHE A 575 -4.31 17.84 -7.38
C PHE A 575 -3.85 19.22 -7.87
N SER A 576 -4.71 19.87 -8.65
CA SER A 576 -4.52 21.23 -9.15
C SER A 576 -5.53 22.20 -8.53
N HIS A 577 -6.82 21.91 -8.67
CA HIS A 577 -7.91 22.76 -8.21
C HIS A 577 -9.21 21.96 -8.08
N PHE A 578 -10.20 22.53 -7.44
CA PHE A 578 -11.60 22.11 -7.58
C PHE A 578 -12.26 22.87 -8.73
N ALA A 579 -13.05 22.19 -9.53
CA ALA A 579 -14.04 22.80 -10.37
C ALA A 579 -15.36 22.85 -9.60
N VAL A 580 -15.95 24.05 -9.50
CA VAL A 580 -17.16 24.32 -8.72
C VAL A 580 -18.22 24.91 -9.64
N GLN A 581 -19.46 24.45 -9.52
CA GLN A 581 -20.61 24.97 -10.24
C GLN A 581 -21.73 25.25 -9.24
N VAL A 582 -22.25 26.46 -9.28
CA VAL A 582 -23.39 26.91 -8.44
C VAL A 582 -24.60 27.15 -9.35
N ASP A 583 -25.74 26.57 -9.03
CA ASP A 583 -27.04 26.76 -9.69
C ASP A 583 -27.01 26.56 -11.22
N GLY A 584 -26.17 25.64 -11.70
CA GLY A 584 -26.01 25.34 -13.13
C GLY A 584 -25.25 26.41 -13.93
N ALA A 585 -24.60 27.38 -13.28
CA ALA A 585 -23.71 28.34 -13.93
C ALA A 585 -22.48 27.66 -14.55
N GLU A 586 -21.58 28.41 -15.15
CA GLU A 586 -20.32 27.88 -15.67
C GLU A 586 -19.44 27.39 -14.55
N TRP A 587 -18.68 26.33 -14.82
CA TRP A 587 -17.68 25.79 -13.89
C TRP A 587 -16.58 26.81 -13.61
N GLN A 588 -16.27 27.02 -12.35
CA GLN A 588 -15.23 27.94 -11.87
C GLN A 588 -14.12 27.19 -11.16
N GLU A 589 -12.89 27.66 -11.31
CA GLU A 589 -11.73 27.14 -10.59
C GLU A 589 -11.70 27.65 -9.16
N LEU A 590 -11.55 26.73 -8.19
CA LEU A 590 -11.34 27.03 -6.78
C LEU A 590 -10.07 26.29 -6.31
N ARG A 591 -9.08 27.03 -5.85
CA ARG A 591 -7.82 26.45 -5.34
C ARG A 591 -7.81 26.22 -3.85
N GLU A 592 -8.70 26.90 -3.15
CA GLU A 592 -8.85 26.76 -1.72
C GLU A 592 -9.72 25.53 -1.39
N VAL A 593 -9.54 25.00 -0.18
CA VAL A 593 -10.33 23.88 0.35
C VAL A 593 -11.64 24.33 0.98
N GLU A 594 -11.95 25.62 0.88
CA GLU A 594 -13.15 26.24 1.48
C GLU A 594 -13.71 27.34 0.60
N MET A 595 -15.01 27.53 0.67
CA MET A 595 -15.73 28.63 0.03
C MET A 595 -16.99 29.01 0.80
N GLU A 596 -17.47 30.25 0.59
CA GLU A 596 -18.80 30.68 0.99
C GLU A 596 -19.81 30.42 -0.13
N TRP A 597 -20.87 29.69 0.19
CA TRP A 597 -22.02 29.49 -0.69
C TRP A 597 -23.18 30.36 -0.21
N LYS A 598 -23.50 31.40 -1.00
CA LYS A 598 -24.62 32.32 -0.72
C LYS A 598 -25.88 31.74 -1.32
N LEU A 599 -26.83 31.39 -0.48
CA LEU A 599 -28.09 30.81 -0.87
C LEU A 599 -29.10 31.91 -1.30
N GLN A 600 -29.86 31.60 -2.31
CA GLN A 600 -31.03 32.40 -2.72
C GLN A 600 -32.29 31.75 -2.14
N SER A 601 -33.41 32.51 -2.12
CA SER A 601 -34.70 31.94 -1.73
C SER A 601 -35.11 30.84 -2.70
N GLY A 602 -35.50 29.67 -2.20
CA GLY A 602 -35.81 28.46 -2.96
C GLY A 602 -34.66 27.47 -3.05
N PRO A 603 -34.66 26.61 -4.09
CA PRO A 603 -33.65 25.59 -4.27
C PRO A 603 -32.32 26.17 -4.76
N ASN A 604 -31.21 25.72 -4.15
CA ASN A 604 -29.84 26.07 -4.50
C ASN A 604 -29.05 24.77 -4.71
N ARG A 605 -28.22 24.74 -5.73
CA ARG A 605 -27.43 23.56 -6.12
C ARG A 605 -25.94 23.87 -6.17
N LEU A 606 -25.14 23.02 -5.55
CA LEU A 606 -23.68 23.05 -5.62
C LEU A 606 -23.19 21.73 -6.22
N ALA A 607 -22.33 21.83 -7.24
CA ALA A 607 -21.60 20.68 -7.78
C ALA A 607 -20.10 20.96 -7.67
N VAL A 608 -19.33 19.96 -7.22
CA VAL A 608 -17.88 20.10 -7.01
C VAL A 608 -17.17 18.83 -7.45
N ARG A 609 -16.03 18.99 -8.13
CA ARG A 609 -15.12 17.90 -8.46
C ARG A 609 -13.66 18.37 -8.37
N ALA A 610 -12.77 17.46 -7.99
CA ALA A 610 -11.34 17.71 -8.05
C ALA A 610 -10.82 17.56 -9.48
N VAL A 611 -9.80 18.36 -9.84
CA VAL A 611 -9.11 18.32 -11.14
C VAL A 611 -7.61 18.21 -10.87
N ASN A 612 -6.91 17.31 -11.56
CA ASN A 612 -5.47 17.16 -11.40
C ASN A 612 -4.69 18.01 -12.44
N VAL A 613 -3.38 18.07 -12.28
CA VAL A 613 -2.48 18.82 -13.18
C VAL A 613 -2.45 18.29 -14.63
N PHE A 614 -3.00 17.10 -14.88
CA PHE A 614 -3.13 16.53 -16.22
C PHE A 614 -4.48 16.89 -16.87
N GLY A 615 -5.35 17.65 -16.18
CA GLY A 615 -6.69 18.00 -16.62
C GLY A 615 -7.72 16.87 -16.46
N ARG A 616 -7.40 15.82 -15.73
CA ARG A 616 -8.39 14.78 -15.37
C ARG A 616 -9.30 15.29 -14.28
N GLU A 617 -10.59 15.10 -14.52
CA GLU A 617 -11.66 15.44 -13.59
C GLU A 617 -12.11 14.19 -12.83
N GLY A 618 -12.26 14.32 -11.52
CA GLY A 618 -12.79 13.24 -10.67
C GLY A 618 -14.31 13.23 -10.62
N ARG A 619 -14.86 12.34 -9.80
CA ARG A 619 -16.29 12.25 -9.54
C ARG A 619 -16.83 13.58 -9.05
N THR A 620 -17.94 14.03 -9.66
CA THR A 620 -18.69 15.19 -9.19
C THR A 620 -19.53 14.82 -7.96
N SER A 621 -19.39 15.60 -6.92
CA SER A 621 -20.22 15.56 -5.71
C SER A 621 -21.22 16.71 -5.73
N HIS A 622 -22.40 16.51 -5.16
CA HIS A 622 -23.52 17.46 -5.22
C HIS A 622 -24.09 17.73 -3.84
N ALA A 623 -24.57 18.95 -3.67
CA ALA A 623 -25.42 19.33 -2.53
C ALA A 623 -26.63 20.13 -3.07
N GLU A 624 -27.82 19.87 -2.54
CA GLU A 624 -29.01 20.67 -2.79
C GLU A 624 -29.60 21.15 -1.48
N VAL A 625 -29.76 22.48 -1.36
CA VAL A 625 -30.27 23.17 -0.17
C VAL A 625 -31.43 24.05 -0.57
N VAL A 626 -32.56 23.93 0.13
CA VAL A 626 -33.67 24.87 0.03
C VAL A 626 -33.55 25.92 1.12
N CYS A 627 -33.59 27.20 0.74
CA CYS A 627 -33.56 28.33 1.65
C CYS A 627 -34.91 29.03 1.68
N GLU A 628 -35.52 29.14 2.87
CA GLU A 628 -36.71 29.99 3.08
C GLU A 628 -36.26 31.45 2.99
N GLY A 629 -36.98 32.26 2.24
CA GLY A 629 -36.65 33.65 2.01
C GLY A 629 -36.83 34.56 3.24
#